data_4cad717000807d049c1bad2fd3f18b14
#
_entry.id   4cad717000807d049c1bad2fd3f18b14
#
_cell.length_a   1.000
_cell.length_b   1.000
_cell.length_c   1.000
_cell.angle_alpha   90.00
_cell.angle_beta   90.00
_cell.angle_gamma   90.00
#
_symmetry.space_group_name_H-M   'P 1'
#
loop_
_entity.id
_entity.type
_entity.pdbx_description
1 polymer ?
#
loop_
_entity_poly.entity_id
_entity_poly.type
_entity_poly.pdbx_seq_one_letter_code
_entity_poly.pdbx_strand_id
1 'polypeptide(L)' 'MVRILTFCKKMIDESGQEHLLYYWLLRKEIAGKQQQQEAIYGIEIAKYREEELIEQEKITSLSTSESRVMELIQK' A
#
# COMPACT_ATOMS: atom_id res chain seq x y z
N MET A 1 5.81 9.62 -7.71
CA MET A 1 5.55 8.41 -6.90
C MET A 1 4.73 7.42 -7.70
N VAL A 2 5.13 6.19 -7.72
CA VAL A 2 4.43 5.11 -8.40
C VAL A 2 3.62 4.33 -7.38
N ARG A 3 2.39 4.00 -7.73
CA ARG A 3 1.50 3.21 -6.90
C ARG A 3 1.16 1.90 -7.63
N ILE A 4 1.48 0.78 -7.00
CA ILE A 4 1.29 -0.54 -7.60
C ILE A 4 0.29 -1.32 -6.75
N LEU A 5 -0.83 -1.71 -7.36
CA LEU A 5 -1.80 -2.56 -6.68
C LEU A 5 -1.18 -3.94 -6.45
N THR A 6 -1.02 -4.31 -5.19
CA THR A 6 -0.30 -5.53 -4.82
C THR A 6 -1.23 -6.60 -4.32
N PHE A 7 -2.27 -6.23 -3.61
CA PHE A 7 -3.17 -7.18 -2.96
C PHE A 7 -4.56 -6.59 -2.80
N CYS A 8 -5.57 -7.43 -2.97
CA CYS A 8 -6.96 -7.06 -2.74
C CYS A 8 -7.60 -8.14 -1.89
N LYS A 9 -8.29 -7.74 -0.84
CA LYS A 9 -8.92 -8.65 0.10
C LYS A 9 -10.37 -8.26 0.34
N LYS A 10 -11.26 -9.24 0.37
CA LYS A 10 -12.64 -9.06 0.73
C LYS A 10 -12.83 -9.37 2.21
N MET A 11 -13.48 -8.48 2.92
CA MET A 11 -13.81 -8.65 4.33
C MET A 11 -15.31 -8.55 4.54
N ILE A 12 -15.82 -9.32 5.49
CA ILE A 12 -17.21 -9.23 5.94
C ILE A 12 -17.16 -8.80 7.41
N ASP A 13 -17.82 -7.68 7.72
CA ASP A 13 -17.85 -7.18 9.09
C ASP A 13 -18.90 -7.91 9.94
N GLU A 14 -19.02 -7.54 11.22
CA GLU A 14 -19.92 -8.16 12.15
C GLU A 14 -21.40 -8.03 11.76
N SER A 15 -21.73 -7.00 11.00
CA SER A 15 -23.10 -6.79 10.53
C SER A 15 -23.39 -7.51 9.20
N GLY A 16 -22.42 -8.23 8.66
CA GLY A 16 -22.56 -8.96 7.42
C GLY A 16 -22.31 -8.13 6.15
N GLN A 17 -21.81 -6.90 6.29
CA GLN A 17 -21.51 -6.05 5.15
C GLN A 17 -20.14 -6.38 4.57
N GLU A 18 -20.06 -6.39 3.24
CA GLU A 18 -18.81 -6.63 2.53
C GLU A 18 -18.00 -5.35 2.41
N HIS A 19 -16.70 -5.48 2.67
CA HIS A 19 -15.74 -4.42 2.48
C HIS A 19 -14.63 -4.93 1.58
N LEU A 20 -14.12 -4.08 0.70
CA LEU A 20 -12.98 -4.38 -0.14
C LEU A 20 -11.77 -3.60 0.37
N LEU A 21 -10.69 -4.32 0.64
CA LEU A 21 -9.43 -3.73 1.06
C LEU A 21 -8.44 -3.82 -0.11
N TYR A 22 -7.90 -2.69 -0.49
CA TYR A 22 -6.88 -2.60 -1.52
C TYR A 22 -5.57 -2.19 -0.89
N TYR A 23 -4.51 -2.92 -1.22
CA TYR A 23 -3.17 -2.66 -0.73
C TYR A 23 -2.28 -2.28 -1.90
N TRP A 24 -1.69 -1.10 -1.85
CA TRP A 24 -0.74 -0.65 -2.86
C TRP A 24 0.66 -0.55 -2.27
N LEU A 25 1.62 -1.02 -3.05
CA LEU A 25 3.02 -0.73 -2.82
C LEU A 25 3.32 0.65 -3.40
N LEU A 26 3.86 1.53 -2.59
CA LEU A 26 4.27 2.85 -3.01
C LEU A 26 5.77 2.85 -3.25
N ARG A 27 6.19 3.46 -4.35
CA ARG A 27 7.59 3.58 -4.69
C ARG A 27 7.90 5.02 -5.06
N LYS A 28 8.86 5.61 -4.37
CA LYS A 28 9.37 6.93 -4.68
C LYS A 28 10.86 6.84 -4.97
N GLU A 29 11.26 7.31 -6.13
CA GLU A 29 12.66 7.36 -6.48
C GLU A 29 13.31 8.61 -5.89
N ILE A 30 14.46 8.42 -5.28
CA ILE A 30 15.25 9.50 -4.71
C ILE A 30 16.54 9.57 -5.52
N ALA A 31 16.88 10.77 -5.99
CA ALA A 31 18.17 11.00 -6.63
C ALA A 31 19.25 10.93 -5.56
N GLY A 32 19.98 9.82 -5.54
CA GLY A 32 21.10 9.67 -4.63
C GLY A 32 22.31 10.47 -5.09
N LYS A 33 23.23 10.70 -4.17
CA LYS A 33 24.55 11.26 -4.49
C LYS A 33 25.31 10.20 -5.30
N GLN A 34 26.08 10.63 -6.29
CA GLN A 34 26.90 9.75 -7.14
C GLN A 34 26.12 8.89 -8.14
N GLN A 35 25.02 9.40 -8.68
CA GLN A 35 24.22 8.74 -9.74
C GLN A 35 23.59 7.39 -9.33
N GLN A 36 23.55 7.08 -8.04
CA GLN A 36 22.82 5.91 -7.57
C GLN A 36 21.35 6.28 -7.37
N GLN A 37 20.49 5.55 -8.04
CA GLN A 37 19.06 5.70 -7.83
C GLN A 37 18.64 4.81 -6.66
N GLU A 38 18.18 5.44 -5.60
CA GLU A 38 17.58 4.73 -4.48
C GLU A 38 16.08 4.93 -4.51
N ALA A 39 15.35 3.93 -4.05
CA ALA A 39 13.92 4.01 -3.92
C ALA A 39 13.49 3.84 -2.48
N ILE A 40 12.50 4.60 -2.05
CA ILE A 40 11.84 4.42 -0.77
C ILE A 40 10.46 3.83 -1.04
N TYR A 41 10.11 2.82 -0.28
CA TYR A 41 8.85 2.11 -0.41
C TYR A 41 7.92 2.43 0.74
N GLY A 42 6.65 2.46 0.45
CA GLY A 42 5.61 2.67 1.43
C GLY A 42 4.41 1.79 1.14
N ILE A 43 3.35 1.99 1.90
CA ILE A 43 2.11 1.24 1.78
C ILE A 43 0.94 2.22 1.76
N GLU A 44 -0.03 1.96 0.90
CA GLU A 44 -1.33 2.60 0.95
C GLU A 44 -2.39 1.52 1.11
N ILE A 45 -3.31 1.72 2.05
CA ILE A 45 -4.42 0.81 2.28
C ILE A 45 -5.71 1.61 2.13
N ALA A 46 -6.62 1.13 1.28
CA ALA A 46 -7.91 1.77 1.09
C ALA A 46 -9.02 0.76 1.34
N LYS A 47 -10.03 1.18 2.08
CA LYS A 47 -11.19 0.35 2.40
C LYS A 47 -12.42 0.92 1.72
N TYR A 48 -13.10 0.09 0.93
CA TYR A 48 -14.29 0.46 0.20
C TYR A 48 -15.50 -0.35 0.66
N ARG A 49 -16.65 0.30 0.69
CA ARG A 49 -17.94 -0.34 0.91
C ARG A 49 -18.89 0.18 -0.16
N GLU A 50 -19.47 -0.72 -0.96
CA GLU A 50 -20.39 -0.37 -2.04
C GLU A 50 -19.82 0.72 -2.97
N GLU A 51 -18.57 0.55 -3.39
CA GLU A 51 -17.84 1.48 -4.26
C GLU A 51 -17.51 2.83 -3.64
N GLU A 52 -17.80 3.01 -2.35
CA GLU A 52 -17.49 4.22 -1.63
C GLU A 52 -16.24 4.03 -0.77
N LEU A 53 -15.29 4.95 -0.88
CA LEU A 53 -14.10 4.94 -0.04
C LEU A 53 -14.48 5.33 1.38
N ILE A 54 -14.30 4.41 2.34
CA ILE A 54 -14.65 4.63 3.73
C ILE A 54 -13.42 5.07 4.53
N GLU A 55 -12.28 4.45 4.26
CA GLU A 55 -11.09 4.63 5.06
C GLU A 55 -9.85 4.48 4.18
N GLN A 56 -8.85 5.31 4.43
CA GLN A 56 -7.61 5.28 3.70
C GLN A 56 -6.45 5.64 4.62
N GLU A 57 -5.39 4.86 4.56
CA GLU A 57 -4.16 5.14 5.27
C GLU A 57 -2.99 5.03 4.30
N LYS A 58 -2.00 5.90 4.48
CA LYS A 58 -0.85 5.97 3.61
C LYS A 58 0.41 6.22 4.40
N ILE A 59 1.40 5.36 4.23
CA ILE A 59 2.72 5.52 4.81
C ILE A 59 3.71 5.57 3.66
N THR A 60 4.29 6.74 3.39
CA THR A 60 5.08 6.97 2.18
C THR A 60 6.56 6.63 2.31
N SER A 61 7.08 6.56 3.53
CA SER A 61 8.51 6.34 3.76
C SER A 61 8.71 5.28 4.83
N LEU A 62 8.46 4.03 4.45
CA LEU A 62 8.50 2.92 5.37
C LEU A 62 9.85 2.20 5.36
N SER A 63 10.38 1.92 4.19
CA SER A 63 11.60 1.14 4.06
C SER A 63 12.24 1.34 2.68
N THR A 64 13.56 1.14 2.61
CA THR A 64 14.27 1.07 1.34
C THR A 64 14.24 -0.35 0.76
N SER A 65 13.68 -1.31 1.49
CA SER A 65 13.58 -2.70 1.05
C SER A 65 12.16 -3.02 0.60
N GLU A 66 11.99 -3.28 -0.69
CA GLU A 66 10.71 -3.71 -1.25
C GLU A 66 10.21 -5.00 -0.61
N SER A 67 11.11 -5.95 -0.36
CA SER A 67 10.75 -7.23 0.25
C SER A 67 10.11 -7.08 1.62
N ARG A 68 10.63 -6.19 2.45
CA ARG A 68 10.06 -5.94 3.78
C ARG A 68 8.67 -5.34 3.71
N VAL A 69 8.47 -4.42 2.79
CA VAL A 69 7.17 -3.78 2.60
C VAL A 69 6.15 -4.81 2.09
N MET A 70 6.56 -5.66 1.15
CA MET A 70 5.71 -6.72 0.63
C MET A 70 5.32 -7.73 1.73
N GLU A 71 6.23 -8.06 2.62
CA GLU A 71 5.93 -8.94 3.76
C GLU A 71 4.86 -8.33 4.66
N LEU A 72 4.90 -7.02 4.88
CA LEU A 72 3.89 -6.33 5.69
C LEU A 72 2.52 -6.35 5.02
N ILE A 73 2.47 -6.20 3.71
CA ILE A 73 1.21 -6.22 2.96
C ILE A 73 0.57 -7.61 2.98
N GLN A 74 1.38 -8.66 2.92
CA GLN A 74 0.89 -10.04 2.79
C GLN A 74 0.61 -10.74 4.13
N LYS A 75 0.78 -10.07 5.22
CA LYS A 75 0.48 -10.65 6.54
C LYS A 75 -1.01 -10.72 6.82
#